data_1872c8fab97bf8d8f1bbecff3e981bce
#
_entry.id   1872c8fab97bf8d8f1bbecff3e981bce
#
_cell.length_a   1.000
_cell.length_b   1.000
_cell.length_c   1.000
_cell.angle_alpha   90.00
_cell.angle_beta   90.00
_cell.angle_gamma   90.00
#
_symmetry.space_group_name_H-M   'P 1'
#
loop_
_entity.id
_entity.type
_entity.pdbx_description
1 polymer ?
#
loop_
_entity_poly.entity_id
_entity_poly.type
_entity_poly.pdbx_seq_one_letter_code
_entity_poly.pdbx_strand_id
1 'polypeptide(L)'
;MSEENVSLVRELLELFAHRQHERVFEFYDPEIEWDASRGREVIVPELARVYRGHDGVRAYWREWLSAWSDLDFEVEDVLDAGDDVVALIRNQRQWGRRSGVVTEIAPYGLVFTIRDGKVVRWRAFPDQEAAREAAGLRE
;
A
#
# COMPACT_ATOMS: atom_id res chain seq x y z
N MET A 1 7.41 -6.74 18.03
CA MET A 1 8.76 -6.19 17.93
C MET A 1 8.98 -5.59 16.58
N SER A 2 9.77 -4.53 16.54
CA SER A 2 9.94 -3.76 15.31
C SER A 2 10.52 -4.56 14.17
N GLU A 3 11.52 -5.37 14.47
CA GLU A 3 12.19 -6.16 13.44
C GLU A 3 11.23 -7.14 12.79
N GLU A 4 10.36 -7.71 13.61
CA GLU A 4 9.35 -8.64 13.11
C GLU A 4 8.35 -7.93 12.24
N ASN A 5 8.01 -6.69 12.61
CA ASN A 5 7.06 -5.91 11.83
C ASN A 5 7.63 -5.56 10.46
N VAL A 6 8.91 -5.19 10.42
CA VAL A 6 9.57 -4.89 9.15
C VAL A 6 9.58 -6.13 8.26
N SER A 7 9.91 -7.29 8.85
CA SER A 7 9.93 -8.54 8.09
C SER A 7 8.53 -8.88 7.56
N LEU A 8 7.52 -8.64 8.36
CA LEU A 8 6.14 -8.91 7.94
C LEU A 8 5.78 -8.08 6.72
N VAL A 9 6.13 -6.79 6.74
CA VAL A 9 5.80 -5.91 5.63
C VAL A 9 6.60 -6.30 4.38
N ARG A 10 7.87 -6.66 4.54
CA ARG A 10 8.66 -7.10 3.39
C ARG A 10 8.06 -8.34 2.75
N GLU A 11 7.63 -9.29 3.56
CA GLU A 11 7.03 -10.52 3.05
C GLU A 11 5.70 -10.22 2.35
N LEU A 12 4.90 -9.38 2.96
CA LEU A 12 3.61 -8.99 2.39
C LEU A 12 3.78 -8.34 1.02
N LEU A 13 4.74 -7.41 0.93
CA LEU A 13 4.98 -6.73 -0.33
C LEU A 13 5.53 -7.68 -1.40
N GLU A 14 6.33 -8.65 -0.98
CA GLU A 14 6.86 -9.63 -1.93
C GLU A 14 5.75 -10.52 -2.46
N LEU A 15 4.86 -10.96 -1.59
CA LEU A 15 3.71 -11.76 -2.01
C LEU A 15 2.86 -10.97 -3.00
N PHE A 16 2.64 -9.69 -2.71
CA PHE A 16 1.86 -8.85 -3.60
C PHE A 16 2.54 -8.72 -4.96
N ALA A 17 3.86 -8.50 -4.95
CA ALA A 17 4.61 -8.35 -6.19
C ALA A 17 4.57 -9.63 -7.04
N HIS A 18 4.46 -10.79 -6.39
CA HIS A 18 4.37 -12.07 -7.09
C HIS A 18 2.92 -12.49 -7.34
N ARG A 19 1.99 -11.56 -7.21
CA ARG A 19 0.58 -11.74 -7.52
C ARG A 19 -0.11 -12.78 -6.66
N GLN A 20 0.39 -12.97 -5.43
CA GLN A 20 -0.24 -13.84 -4.44
C GLN A 20 -1.23 -13.03 -3.62
N HIS A 21 -2.21 -12.44 -4.29
CA HIS A 21 -3.07 -11.42 -3.69
C HIS A 21 -3.94 -11.96 -2.57
N GLU A 22 -4.42 -13.21 -2.69
CA GLU A 22 -5.24 -13.74 -1.61
C GLU A 22 -4.41 -14.04 -0.37
N ARG A 23 -3.15 -14.38 -0.55
CA ARG A 23 -2.30 -14.71 0.59
C ARG A 23 -1.97 -13.49 1.43
N VAL A 24 -1.96 -12.30 0.83
CA VAL A 24 -1.65 -11.10 1.62
C VAL A 24 -2.74 -10.82 2.65
N PHE A 25 -3.96 -11.31 2.42
CA PHE A 25 -5.04 -11.07 3.38
C PHE A 25 -4.79 -11.78 4.71
N GLU A 26 -3.92 -12.79 4.72
CA GLU A 26 -3.55 -13.45 5.98
C GLU A 26 -2.81 -12.49 6.91
N PHE A 27 -2.21 -11.44 6.37
CA PHE A 27 -1.48 -10.45 7.14
C PHE A 27 -2.37 -9.32 7.64
N TYR A 28 -3.61 -9.26 7.18
CA TYR A 28 -4.52 -8.15 7.47
C TYR A 28 -5.46 -8.51 8.61
N ASP A 29 -5.57 -7.59 9.57
CA ASP A 29 -6.59 -7.73 10.59
C ASP A 29 -7.97 -7.76 9.93
N PRO A 30 -8.91 -8.58 10.45
CA PRO A 30 -10.25 -8.61 9.85
C PRO A 30 -10.93 -7.25 9.79
N GLU A 31 -10.54 -6.31 10.64
CA GLU A 31 -11.14 -4.99 10.67
C GLU A 31 -10.16 -3.90 10.21
N ILE A 32 -9.25 -4.26 9.34
CA ILE A 32 -8.22 -3.34 8.86
C ILE A 32 -8.85 -2.05 8.33
N GLU A 33 -8.19 -0.93 8.61
CA GLU A 33 -8.55 0.35 8.03
C GLU A 33 -7.63 0.61 6.85
N TRP A 34 -8.22 0.71 5.67
CA TRP A 34 -7.48 0.88 4.43
C TRP A 34 -7.71 2.32 3.96
N ASP A 35 -6.77 3.19 4.26
CA ASP A 35 -6.93 4.63 4.04
C ASP A 35 -6.20 5.05 2.77
N ALA A 36 -6.95 5.19 1.70
CA ALA A 36 -6.42 5.67 0.42
C ALA A 36 -6.72 7.15 0.21
N SER A 37 -7.26 7.83 1.24
CA SER A 37 -7.76 9.20 1.07
C SER A 37 -6.64 10.22 0.87
N ARG A 38 -5.40 9.88 1.24
CA ARG A 38 -4.28 10.81 1.14
C ARG A 38 -3.40 10.56 -0.08
N GLY A 39 -3.72 9.52 -0.85
CA GLY A 39 -2.93 9.18 -2.02
C GLY A 39 -3.29 10.02 -3.23
N ARG A 40 -2.61 9.71 -4.33
CA ARG A 40 -2.84 10.41 -5.58
C ARG A 40 -3.73 9.60 -6.48
N GLU A 41 -5.02 9.68 -6.25
CA GLU A 41 -5.97 8.97 -7.10
C GLU A 41 -6.51 9.94 -8.14
N VAL A 42 -5.64 10.29 -9.09
CA VAL A 42 -6.00 11.29 -10.07
C VAL A 42 -6.99 10.76 -11.10
N ILE A 43 -6.79 9.51 -11.51
CA ILE A 43 -7.59 8.95 -12.59
C ILE A 43 -8.90 8.36 -12.07
N VAL A 44 -8.86 7.78 -10.87
CA VAL A 44 -10.06 7.21 -10.26
C VAL A 44 -10.24 7.87 -8.90
N PRO A 45 -10.77 9.11 -8.88
CA PRO A 45 -10.87 9.87 -7.63
C PRO A 45 -11.71 9.17 -6.57
N GLU A 46 -12.64 8.32 -6.98
CA GLU A 46 -13.48 7.60 -6.03
C GLU A 46 -12.69 6.66 -5.12
N LEU A 47 -11.49 6.30 -5.54
CA LEU A 47 -10.64 5.45 -4.71
C LEU A 47 -10.03 6.19 -3.52
N ALA A 48 -10.03 7.53 -3.54
CA ALA A 48 -9.38 8.31 -2.49
C ALA A 48 -10.29 8.43 -1.28
N ARG A 49 -10.49 7.30 -0.59
CA ARG A 49 -11.34 7.27 0.59
C ARG A 49 -10.85 6.16 1.50
N VAL A 50 -11.54 5.98 2.63
CA VAL A 50 -11.19 4.97 3.61
C VAL A 50 -12.11 3.76 3.43
N TYR A 51 -11.50 2.58 3.38
CA TYR A 51 -12.20 1.31 3.27
C TYR A 51 -11.96 0.53 4.56
N ARG A 52 -12.86 -0.38 4.89
CA ARG A 52 -12.73 -1.12 6.13
C ARG A 52 -12.92 -2.62 5.91
N GLY A 53 -12.08 -3.39 6.61
CA GLY A 53 -12.17 -4.82 6.62
C GLY A 53 -11.70 -5.44 5.33
N HIS A 54 -11.68 -6.77 5.30
CA HIS A 54 -11.23 -7.49 4.10
C HIS A 54 -12.11 -7.18 2.91
N ASP A 55 -13.43 -7.08 3.13
CA ASP A 55 -14.34 -6.76 2.02
C ASP A 55 -14.06 -5.37 1.46
N GLY A 56 -13.71 -4.43 2.35
CA GLY A 56 -13.38 -3.08 1.90
C GLY A 56 -12.13 -3.07 1.06
N VAL A 57 -11.11 -3.82 1.46
CA VAL A 57 -9.88 -3.89 0.68
C VAL A 57 -10.16 -4.54 -0.68
N ARG A 58 -11.00 -5.58 -0.70
CA ARG A 58 -11.35 -6.21 -1.98
C ARG A 58 -12.10 -5.26 -2.89
N ALA A 59 -12.97 -4.43 -2.30
CA ALA A 59 -13.69 -3.42 -3.08
C ALA A 59 -12.74 -2.39 -3.68
N TYR A 60 -11.75 -1.96 -2.89
CA TYR A 60 -10.73 -1.03 -3.37
C TYR A 60 -10.02 -1.61 -4.60
N TRP A 61 -9.54 -2.84 -4.51
CA TRP A 61 -8.80 -3.45 -5.62
C TRP A 61 -9.69 -3.74 -6.82
N ARG A 62 -10.96 -4.05 -6.58
CA ARG A 62 -11.88 -4.26 -7.68
C ARG A 62 -12.07 -2.98 -8.50
N GLU A 63 -12.18 -1.85 -7.80
CA GLU A 63 -12.30 -0.57 -8.49
C GLU A 63 -11.00 -0.18 -9.17
N TRP A 64 -9.88 -0.45 -8.50
CA TRP A 64 -8.58 -0.17 -9.10
C TRP A 64 -8.43 -0.93 -10.41
N LEU A 65 -8.80 -2.20 -10.40
CA LEU A 65 -8.67 -3.05 -11.57
C LEU A 65 -9.64 -2.70 -12.68
N SER A 66 -10.65 -1.88 -12.40
CA SER A 66 -11.53 -1.40 -13.46
C SER A 66 -10.81 -0.40 -14.38
N ALA A 67 -9.81 0.29 -13.85
CA ALA A 67 -9.06 1.29 -14.62
C ALA A 67 -7.71 0.77 -15.10
N TRP A 68 -7.10 -0.12 -14.33
CA TRP A 68 -5.74 -0.59 -14.60
C TRP A 68 -5.73 -2.11 -14.69
N SER A 69 -4.98 -2.65 -15.65
CA SER A 69 -4.93 -4.10 -15.81
C SER A 69 -3.80 -4.73 -15.00
N ASP A 70 -2.76 -3.96 -14.70
CA ASP A 70 -1.60 -4.51 -14.01
C ASP A 70 -0.74 -3.39 -13.46
N LEU A 71 0.18 -3.76 -12.56
CA LEU A 71 1.18 -2.82 -12.08
C LEU A 71 2.44 -3.60 -11.70
N ASP A 72 3.58 -2.93 -11.74
CA ASP A 72 4.77 -3.42 -11.06
C ASP A 72 5.41 -2.24 -10.33
N PHE A 73 6.30 -2.56 -9.40
CA PHE A 73 6.90 -1.55 -8.55
C PHE A 73 8.18 -2.09 -7.93
N GLU A 74 8.95 -1.18 -7.35
CA GLU A 74 10.13 -1.55 -6.57
C GLU A 74 9.98 -1.01 -5.17
N VAL A 75 10.39 -1.82 -4.19
CA VAL A 75 10.46 -1.37 -2.82
C VAL A 75 11.86 -0.80 -2.61
N GLU A 76 11.91 0.53 -2.43
CA GLU A 76 13.19 1.19 -2.25
C GLU A 76 13.76 0.90 -0.86
N ASP A 77 12.90 0.93 0.16
CA ASP A 77 13.33 0.66 1.52
C ASP A 77 12.11 0.40 2.39
N VAL A 78 12.33 -0.25 3.51
CA VAL A 78 11.30 -0.50 4.51
C VAL A 78 11.87 -0.05 5.84
N LEU A 79 11.22 0.91 6.46
CA LEU A 79 11.75 1.61 7.62
C LEU A 79 10.94 1.27 8.87
N ASP A 80 11.64 1.02 9.96
CA ASP A 80 11.04 0.74 11.26
C ASP A 80 10.65 2.06 11.92
N ALA A 81 9.40 2.16 12.32
CA ALA A 81 8.90 3.35 13.03
C ALA A 81 8.08 2.93 14.25
N GLY A 82 8.52 1.86 14.93
CA GLY A 82 7.82 1.38 16.12
C GLY A 82 6.64 0.50 15.74
N ASP A 83 5.45 0.94 16.11
CA ASP A 83 4.24 0.21 15.72
C ASP A 83 3.92 0.40 14.24
N ASP A 84 4.53 1.38 13.61
CA ASP A 84 4.37 1.64 12.18
C ASP A 84 5.59 1.17 11.42
N VAL A 85 5.38 0.79 10.17
CA VAL A 85 6.44 0.46 9.23
C VAL A 85 6.18 1.28 7.98
N VAL A 86 7.21 1.95 7.48
CA VAL A 86 7.09 2.77 6.28
C VAL A 86 7.73 2.03 5.13
N ALA A 87 6.99 1.83 4.05
CA ALA A 87 7.52 1.24 2.83
C ALA A 87 7.64 2.35 1.78
N LEU A 88 8.85 2.54 1.29
CA LEU A 88 9.12 3.55 0.26
C LEU A 88 9.09 2.86 -1.09
N ILE A 89 8.23 3.35 -1.97
CA ILE A 89 7.97 2.71 -3.27
C ILE A 89 8.50 3.63 -4.36
N ARG A 90 9.11 3.01 -5.37
CA ARG A 90 9.61 3.75 -6.53
C ARG A 90 9.41 2.93 -7.80
N ASN A 91 9.57 3.57 -8.91
CA ASN A 91 9.55 2.93 -10.24
C ASN A 91 8.28 2.11 -10.44
N GLN A 92 7.15 2.64 -9.98
CA GLN A 92 5.88 1.96 -10.19
C GLN A 92 5.36 2.31 -11.57
N ARG A 93 4.94 1.28 -12.31
CA ARG A 93 4.34 1.44 -13.61
C ARG A 93 2.99 0.75 -13.60
N GLN A 94 2.02 1.38 -14.24
CA GLN A 94 0.66 0.87 -14.28
C GLN A 94 0.20 0.85 -15.73
N TRP A 95 -0.52 -0.20 -16.08
CA TRP A 95 -1.00 -0.38 -17.46
C TRP A 95 -2.49 -0.09 -17.47
N GLY A 96 -2.89 0.91 -18.28
CA GLY A 96 -4.30 1.24 -18.44
C GLY A 96 -5.04 0.07 -19.06
N ARG A 97 -6.21 -0.25 -18.51
CA ARG A 97 -6.94 -1.42 -18.96
C ARG A 97 -7.43 -1.27 -20.39
N ARG A 98 -7.93 -0.10 -20.73
CA ARG A 98 -8.50 0.12 -22.07
C ARG A 98 -7.45 0.54 -23.06
N SER A 99 -6.57 1.43 -22.66
CA SER A 99 -5.59 2.02 -23.57
C SER A 99 -4.35 1.17 -23.75
N GLY A 100 -4.01 0.37 -22.73
CA GLY A 100 -2.73 -0.33 -22.70
C GLY A 100 -1.55 0.57 -22.48
N VAL A 101 -1.79 1.87 -22.23
CA VAL A 101 -0.72 2.82 -22.03
C VAL A 101 -0.10 2.63 -20.67
N VAL A 102 1.23 2.69 -20.59
CA VAL A 102 1.96 2.58 -19.35
C VAL A 102 2.09 3.95 -18.72
N THR A 103 1.71 4.07 -17.47
CA THR A 103 1.84 5.31 -16.70
C THR A 103 2.86 5.09 -15.60
N GLU A 104 3.81 6.01 -15.49
CA GLU A 104 4.81 5.95 -14.45
C GLU A 104 4.34 6.80 -13.27
N ILE A 105 4.46 6.22 -12.08
CA ILE A 105 3.99 6.87 -10.85
C ILE A 105 5.22 7.40 -10.11
N ALA A 106 5.14 8.66 -9.66
CA ALA A 106 6.21 9.26 -8.88
C ALA A 106 6.41 8.47 -7.58
N PRO A 107 7.63 8.47 -7.04
CA PRO A 107 7.89 7.76 -5.78
C PRO A 107 6.93 8.19 -4.68
N TYR A 108 6.52 7.25 -3.86
CA TYR A 108 5.57 7.54 -2.80
C TYR A 108 5.83 6.60 -1.61
N GLY A 109 5.02 6.70 -0.57
CA GLY A 109 5.21 5.89 0.62
C GLY A 109 3.92 5.34 1.16
N LEU A 110 4.06 4.18 1.82
CA LEU A 110 2.96 3.51 2.50
C LEU A 110 3.32 3.40 3.96
N VAL A 111 2.33 3.57 4.82
CA VAL A 111 2.54 3.37 6.25
C VAL A 111 1.62 2.24 6.71
N PHE A 112 2.24 1.21 7.27
CA PHE A 112 1.54 0.05 7.80
C PHE A 112 1.58 0.12 9.32
N THR A 113 0.43 0.14 9.96
CA THR A 113 0.37 0.05 11.43
C THR A 113 0.07 -1.40 11.79
N ILE A 114 0.88 -1.97 12.66
CA ILE A 114 0.83 -3.40 12.96
C ILE A 114 0.57 -3.60 14.43
N ARG A 115 -0.34 -4.52 14.74
CA ARG A 115 -0.66 -4.88 16.11
C ARG A 115 -0.89 -6.38 16.16
N ASP A 116 -0.20 -7.04 17.09
CA ASP A 116 -0.35 -8.49 17.30
C ASP A 116 -0.13 -9.27 16.01
N GLY A 117 0.88 -8.86 15.22
CA GLY A 117 1.25 -9.58 14.03
C GLY A 117 0.32 -9.40 12.84
N LYS A 118 -0.57 -8.41 12.90
CA LYS A 118 -1.50 -8.12 11.81
C LYS A 118 -1.46 -6.66 11.47
N VAL A 119 -1.66 -6.35 10.18
CA VAL A 119 -1.79 -4.97 9.73
C VAL A 119 -3.18 -4.50 10.10
N VAL A 120 -3.25 -3.52 11.00
CA VAL A 120 -4.54 -2.96 11.41
C VAL A 120 -4.88 -1.69 10.66
N ARG A 121 -3.89 -1.08 10.00
CA ARG A 121 -4.11 0.15 9.26
C ARG A 121 -3.10 0.26 8.14
N TRP A 122 -3.58 0.63 6.97
CA TRP A 122 -2.75 0.88 5.80
C TRP A 122 -3.07 2.29 5.30
N ARG A 123 -2.05 3.09 5.07
CA ARG A 123 -2.21 4.46 4.57
C ARG A 123 -1.25 4.69 3.42
N ALA A 124 -1.74 5.28 2.34
CA ALA A 124 -0.92 5.66 1.20
C ALA A 124 -0.74 7.17 1.22
N PHE A 125 0.49 7.63 0.95
CA PHE A 125 0.83 9.04 0.94
C PHE A 125 1.37 9.43 -0.42
N PRO A 126 1.17 10.70 -0.85
CA PRO A 126 1.53 11.08 -2.21
C PRO A 126 3.02 11.13 -2.48
N ASP A 127 3.85 11.25 -1.43
CA ASP A 127 5.29 11.22 -1.61
C ASP A 127 5.94 10.58 -0.40
N GLN A 128 7.24 10.31 -0.53
CA GLN A 128 7.96 9.57 0.52
C GLN A 128 8.12 10.39 1.78
N GLU A 129 8.29 11.70 1.64
CA GLU A 129 8.45 12.54 2.81
C GLU A 129 7.19 12.59 3.66
N ALA A 130 6.04 12.69 3.02
CA ALA A 130 4.77 12.71 3.75
C ALA A 130 4.58 11.41 4.53
N ALA A 131 4.98 10.28 3.94
CA ALA A 131 4.86 8.99 4.64
C ALA A 131 5.77 8.96 5.86
N ARG A 132 7.01 9.43 5.72
CA ARG A 132 7.94 9.47 6.85
C ARG A 132 7.42 10.34 7.96
N GLU A 133 6.92 11.51 7.62
CA GLU A 133 6.40 12.43 8.62
C GLU A 133 5.20 11.85 9.35
N ALA A 134 4.32 11.18 8.62
CA ALA A 134 3.14 10.58 9.24
C ALA A 134 3.51 9.53 10.26
N ALA A 135 4.64 8.85 10.08
CA ALA A 135 5.10 7.83 11.00
C ALA A 135 6.08 8.36 12.03
N GLY A 136 6.31 9.68 12.05
CA GLY A 136 7.21 10.29 13.02
C GLY A 136 8.68 10.16 12.67
N LEU A 137 9.02 9.77 11.44
CA LEU A 137 10.41 9.68 11.00
C LEU A 137 10.80 10.97 10.31
N ARG A 138 11.56 11.80 10.97
CA ARG A 138 12.05 13.00 10.38
C ARG A 138 13.42 12.75 9.87
N GLU A 139 13.68 13.11 8.66
CA GLU A 139 14.88 12.91 8.09
C GLU A 139 15.94 13.17 8.44
#